data_68e6d8f614044a8ce80b24854eff42c3
#
_entry.id   68e6d8f614044a8ce80b24854eff42c3
#
_cell.length_a   1.000
_cell.length_b   1.000
_cell.length_c   1.000
_cell.angle_alpha   90.00
_cell.angle_beta   90.00
_cell.angle_gamma   90.00
#
_symmetry.space_group_name_H-M   'P 1'
#
loop_
_entity.id
_entity.type
_entity.pdbx_description
1 polymer ?
#
loop_
_entity_poly.entity_id
_entity_poly.type
_entity_poly.pdbx_seq_one_letter_code
_entity_poly.pdbx_strand_id
1 'polypeptide(L)'
;MKIVKVRNVKTPTRGTGLSAGLDFYIPEDFGVKQIWPGESINIPSGIKARIPRGCALIMFNKSGIATKHQLQVGACVVDEDYQGEIHLHVMNVGKEIVILKPGMKLVQGLVMPIVYVGVEVLESEAELFPQSTERGVGGFGSTGE
;
A
#
# COMPACT_ATOMS: atom_id res chain seq x y z
N MET A 1 13.73 9.37 -3.71
CA MET A 1 12.76 9.81 -2.69
C MET A 1 13.51 10.50 -1.56
N LYS A 2 13.05 11.67 -1.11
CA LYS A 2 13.56 12.37 0.08
C LYS A 2 12.54 12.23 1.20
N ILE A 3 13.00 12.14 2.45
CA ILE A 3 12.09 11.99 3.60
C ILE A 3 12.48 12.95 4.74
N VAL A 4 11.52 13.22 5.60
CA VAL A 4 11.75 13.78 6.94
C VAL A 4 11.01 12.92 7.96
N LYS A 5 11.64 12.71 9.11
CA LYS A 5 11.01 12.06 10.26
C LYS A 5 10.33 13.13 11.13
N VAL A 6 9.05 12.93 11.38
CA VAL A 6 8.22 13.82 12.22
C VAL A 6 7.86 13.17 13.57
N ARG A 7 8.31 11.94 13.77
CA ARG A 7 8.23 11.17 15.03
C ARG A 7 9.52 10.40 15.28
N ASN A 8 9.66 9.85 16.47
CA ASN A 8 10.72 8.90 16.77
C ASN A 8 10.43 7.54 16.11
N VAL A 9 11.02 7.33 14.93
CA VAL A 9 10.83 6.13 14.12
C VAL A 9 12.12 5.78 13.37
N LYS A 10 12.31 4.51 13.08
CA LYS A 10 13.39 4.06 12.18
C LYS A 10 13.15 4.55 10.77
N THR A 11 14.23 4.97 10.11
CA THR A 11 14.20 5.28 8.67
C THR A 11 13.73 4.06 7.88
N PRO A 12 12.81 4.20 6.90
CA PRO A 12 12.43 3.09 6.03
C PRO A 12 13.66 2.47 5.34
N THR A 13 13.80 1.15 5.41
CA THR A 13 14.98 0.42 4.91
C THR A 13 14.60 -0.73 4.00
N ARG A 14 15.50 -1.08 3.08
CA ARG A 14 15.40 -2.33 2.32
C ARG A 14 15.90 -3.50 3.18
N GLY A 15 15.30 -4.67 3.02
CA GLY A 15 15.77 -5.90 3.66
C GLY A 15 17.14 -6.33 3.12
N THR A 16 17.33 -6.21 1.81
CA THR A 16 18.60 -6.43 1.08
C THR A 16 18.76 -5.34 0.02
N GLY A 17 19.93 -5.19 -0.55
CA GLY A 17 20.19 -4.20 -1.62
C GLY A 17 19.25 -4.32 -2.82
N LEU A 18 18.76 -5.52 -3.11
CA LEU A 18 17.85 -5.83 -4.23
C LEU A 18 16.38 -6.02 -3.83
N SER A 19 16.03 -5.82 -2.55
CA SER A 19 14.62 -5.85 -2.14
C SER A 19 13.84 -4.75 -2.85
N ALA A 20 12.68 -5.06 -3.44
CA ALA A 20 11.86 -4.09 -4.16
C ALA A 20 11.30 -3.01 -3.23
N GLY A 21 10.81 -3.40 -2.06
CA GLY A 21 10.15 -2.52 -1.10
C GLY A 21 11.07 -1.96 -0.03
N LEU A 22 10.65 -0.82 0.52
CA LEU A 22 11.19 -0.21 1.73
C LEU A 22 10.30 -0.59 2.90
N ASP A 23 10.85 -1.22 3.93
CA ASP A 23 10.14 -1.54 5.16
C ASP A 23 9.81 -0.26 5.94
N PHE A 24 8.53 -0.09 6.30
CA PHE A 24 8.06 0.97 7.19
C PHE A 24 7.79 0.38 8.58
N TYR A 25 8.12 1.18 9.60
CA TYR A 25 8.11 0.77 10.98
C TYR A 25 7.04 1.51 11.77
N ILE A 26 6.51 0.87 12.80
CA ILE A 26 5.66 1.52 13.80
C ILE A 26 6.54 2.46 14.64
N PRO A 27 6.15 3.75 14.81
CA PRO A 27 6.90 4.69 15.66
C PRO A 27 7.01 4.24 17.12
N GLU A 28 8.08 4.65 17.78
CA GLU A 28 8.36 4.29 19.20
C GLU A 28 7.33 4.93 20.16
N ASP A 29 6.75 6.06 19.79
CA ASP A 29 5.74 6.79 20.57
C ASP A 29 4.31 6.29 20.35
N PHE A 30 4.09 5.34 19.45
CA PHE A 30 2.74 4.82 19.16
C PHE A 30 2.17 3.92 20.28
N GLY A 31 3.06 3.27 21.04
CA GLY A 31 2.69 2.32 22.06
C GLY A 31 2.26 0.95 21.51
N VAL A 32 1.87 0.05 22.41
CA VAL A 32 1.39 -1.29 22.06
C VAL A 32 -0.11 -1.23 21.78
N LYS A 33 -0.55 -1.81 20.67
CA LYS A 33 -1.96 -1.90 20.28
C LYS A 33 -2.35 -3.33 19.94
N GLN A 34 -3.62 -3.65 20.15
CA GLN A 34 -4.24 -4.89 19.71
C GLN A 34 -5.18 -4.58 18.54
N ILE A 35 -5.21 -5.49 17.56
CA ILE A 35 -6.20 -5.47 16.49
C ILE A 35 -6.95 -6.80 16.54
N TRP A 36 -8.24 -6.72 16.81
CA TRP A 36 -9.12 -7.88 16.83
C TRP A 36 -9.46 -8.32 15.41
N PRO A 37 -9.89 -9.59 15.22
CA PRO A 37 -10.40 -10.05 13.93
C PRO A 37 -11.48 -9.12 13.38
N GLY A 38 -11.33 -8.72 12.10
CA GLY A 38 -12.23 -7.80 11.40
C GLY A 38 -11.96 -6.30 11.67
N GLU A 39 -11.10 -5.95 12.62
CA GLU A 39 -10.75 -4.55 12.88
C GLU A 39 -9.64 -4.04 11.95
N SER A 40 -9.59 -2.74 11.81
CA SER A 40 -8.50 -2.03 11.12
C SER A 40 -7.90 -0.94 12.01
N ILE A 41 -6.66 -0.57 11.69
CA ILE A 41 -5.98 0.52 12.38
C ILE A 41 -5.21 1.37 11.37
N ASN A 42 -5.22 2.67 11.59
CA ASN A 42 -4.46 3.63 10.80
C ASN A 42 -3.36 4.25 11.67
N ILE A 43 -2.11 3.90 11.40
CA ILE A 43 -0.95 4.25 12.22
C ILE A 43 -0.16 5.37 11.54
N PRO A 44 0.02 6.54 12.17
CA PRO A 44 0.93 7.56 11.66
C PRO A 44 2.36 7.02 11.65
N SER A 45 2.99 7.00 10.46
CA SER A 45 4.30 6.34 10.28
C SER A 45 5.50 7.11 10.82
N GLY A 46 5.32 8.38 11.18
CA GLY A 46 6.43 9.26 11.52
C GLY A 46 7.22 9.77 10.31
N ILE A 47 6.77 9.50 9.09
CA ILE A 47 7.48 9.83 7.85
C ILE A 47 6.62 10.74 6.97
N LYS A 48 7.20 11.85 6.54
CA LYS A 48 6.76 12.60 5.37
C LYS A 48 7.76 12.38 4.24
N ALA A 49 7.28 12.25 3.00
CA ALA A 49 8.14 11.96 1.86
C ALA A 49 7.86 12.89 0.68
N ARG A 50 8.94 13.24 -0.04
CA ARG A 50 8.87 13.78 -1.39
C ARG A 50 9.06 12.62 -2.34
N ILE A 51 7.99 12.20 -2.98
CA ILE A 51 8.01 11.16 -4.00
C ILE A 51 8.69 11.73 -5.28
N PRO A 52 9.47 10.94 -6.03
CA PRO A 52 10.03 11.38 -7.31
C PRO A 52 8.89 11.74 -8.29
N ARG A 53 9.14 12.75 -9.14
CA ARG A 53 8.19 13.17 -10.15
C ARG A 53 7.81 12.01 -11.09
N GLY A 54 6.53 11.90 -11.41
CA GLY A 54 5.99 10.82 -12.23
C GLY A 54 5.93 9.47 -11.53
N CYS A 55 5.96 9.46 -10.19
CA CYS A 55 5.86 8.24 -9.40
C CYS A 55 4.81 8.39 -8.29
N ALA A 56 4.34 7.27 -7.78
CA ALA A 56 3.63 7.17 -6.51
C ALA A 56 4.38 6.21 -5.58
N LEU A 57 4.21 6.38 -4.27
CA LEU A 57 4.63 5.39 -3.29
C LEU A 57 3.41 4.52 -2.96
N ILE A 58 3.49 3.25 -3.32
CA ILE A 58 2.42 2.28 -3.08
C ILE A 58 2.80 1.38 -1.91
N MET A 59 1.91 1.32 -0.92
CA MET A 59 2.08 0.44 0.23
C MET A 59 1.58 -0.96 -0.08
N PHE A 60 2.38 -1.95 0.27
CA PHE A 60 2.09 -3.37 0.06
C PHE A 60 2.24 -4.17 1.35
N ASN A 61 1.61 -5.34 1.35
CA ASN A 61 1.80 -6.33 2.39
C ASN A 61 3.26 -6.78 2.45
N LYS A 62 3.77 -6.95 3.66
CA LYS A 62 4.97 -7.77 3.89
C LYS A 62 4.56 -9.23 3.98
N SER A 63 5.20 -10.10 3.21
CA SER A 63 4.85 -11.53 3.16
C SER A 63 4.78 -12.16 4.54
N GLY A 64 5.77 -11.93 5.40
CA GLY A 64 5.78 -12.47 6.77
C GLY A 64 4.64 -11.93 7.66
N ILE A 65 4.25 -10.67 7.49
CA ILE A 65 3.12 -10.07 8.22
C ILE A 65 1.79 -10.62 7.68
N ALA A 66 1.65 -10.67 6.36
CA ALA A 66 0.42 -11.17 5.72
C ALA A 66 0.18 -12.66 6.02
N THR A 67 1.23 -13.49 5.95
CA THR A 67 1.06 -14.94 6.12
C THR A 67 0.99 -15.37 7.59
N LYS A 68 1.77 -14.75 8.48
CA LYS A 68 1.82 -15.16 9.90
C LYS A 68 0.78 -14.49 10.77
N HIS A 69 0.46 -13.21 10.47
CA HIS A 69 -0.45 -12.41 11.28
C HIS A 69 -1.77 -12.10 10.56
N GLN A 70 -1.90 -12.52 9.29
CA GLN A 70 -3.10 -12.29 8.48
C GLN A 70 -3.53 -10.81 8.47
N LEU A 71 -2.54 -9.90 8.44
CA LEU A 71 -2.79 -8.47 8.28
C LEU A 71 -2.70 -8.10 6.79
N GLN A 72 -3.67 -7.31 6.34
CA GLN A 72 -3.71 -6.77 4.99
C GLN A 72 -3.62 -5.24 5.00
N VAL A 73 -2.88 -4.69 4.03
CA VAL A 73 -2.82 -3.24 3.80
C VAL A 73 -4.15 -2.78 3.20
N GLY A 74 -4.72 -1.72 3.77
CA GLY A 74 -5.92 -1.06 3.27
C GLY A 74 -5.58 0.14 2.38
N ALA A 75 -5.65 1.38 2.90
CA ALA A 75 -5.23 2.56 2.16
C ALA A 75 -3.74 2.48 1.82
N CYS A 76 -3.39 2.58 0.53
CA CYS A 76 -2.08 2.18 0.05
C CYS A 76 -1.38 3.16 -0.88
N VAL A 77 -2.08 4.12 -1.49
CA VAL A 77 -1.49 5.06 -2.46
C VAL A 77 -1.08 6.35 -1.76
N VAL A 78 0.18 6.75 -1.99
CA VAL A 78 0.71 8.06 -1.60
C VAL A 78 1.15 8.78 -2.87
N ASP A 79 0.45 9.84 -3.20
CA ASP A 79 0.65 10.63 -4.41
C ASP A 79 1.93 11.46 -4.36
N GLU A 80 2.46 11.87 -5.51
CA GLU A 80 3.71 12.63 -5.58
C GLU A 80 3.59 14.02 -4.93
N ASP A 81 2.40 14.61 -4.92
CA ASP A 81 2.09 15.93 -4.35
C ASP A 81 1.59 15.88 -2.90
N TYR A 82 1.44 14.68 -2.32
CA TYR A 82 1.04 14.55 -0.92
C TYR A 82 2.11 15.05 0.04
N GLN A 83 1.75 16.01 0.89
CA GLN A 83 2.66 16.64 1.86
C GLN A 83 2.39 16.24 3.31
N GLY A 84 1.40 15.39 3.54
CA GLY A 84 1.04 14.91 4.86
C GLY A 84 1.99 13.84 5.40
N GLU A 85 1.77 13.45 6.65
CA GLU A 85 2.41 12.27 7.24
C GLU A 85 1.80 11.01 6.60
N ILE A 86 2.66 10.10 6.14
CA ILE A 86 2.24 8.81 5.61
C ILE A 86 1.63 7.98 6.75
N HIS A 87 0.52 7.32 6.48
CA HIS A 87 -0.12 6.42 7.42
C HIS A 87 0.00 4.97 6.97
N LEU A 88 0.17 4.06 7.93
CA LEU A 88 0.20 2.62 7.72
C LEU A 88 -1.17 2.07 8.10
N HIS A 89 -2.03 1.85 7.11
CA HIS A 89 -3.36 1.30 7.34
C HIS A 89 -3.36 -0.21 7.12
N VAL A 90 -3.69 -0.96 8.16
CA VAL A 90 -3.78 -2.43 8.11
C VAL A 90 -5.09 -2.93 8.70
N MET A 91 -5.57 -4.06 8.18
CA MET A 91 -6.77 -4.77 8.62
C MET A 91 -6.39 -6.17 9.08
N ASN A 92 -6.95 -6.62 10.19
CA ASN A 92 -6.83 -8.00 10.63
C ASN A 92 -7.92 -8.85 9.96
N VAL A 93 -7.53 -9.60 8.93
CA VAL A 93 -8.41 -10.52 8.20
C VAL A 93 -8.31 -11.97 8.73
N GLY A 94 -7.55 -12.15 9.82
CA GLY A 94 -7.36 -13.42 10.49
C GLY A 94 -8.44 -13.73 11.52
N LYS A 95 -8.17 -14.76 12.32
CA LYS A 95 -9.05 -15.22 13.39
C LYS A 95 -8.49 -14.93 14.79
N GLU A 96 -7.24 -14.50 14.87
CA GLU A 96 -6.53 -14.27 16.13
C GLU A 96 -6.28 -12.76 16.34
N ILE A 97 -6.18 -12.35 17.61
CA ILE A 97 -5.78 -10.99 17.97
C ILE A 97 -4.32 -10.78 17.57
N VAL A 98 -4.03 -9.68 16.88
CA VAL A 98 -2.66 -9.29 16.54
C VAL A 98 -2.19 -8.17 17.45
N ILE A 99 -1.02 -8.35 18.05
CA ILE A 99 -0.38 -7.33 18.88
C ILE A 99 0.66 -6.57 18.07
N LEU A 100 0.43 -5.29 17.88
CA LEU A 100 1.35 -4.36 17.25
C LEU A 100 2.24 -3.70 18.30
N LYS A 101 3.55 -3.64 18.02
CA LYS A 101 4.55 -3.08 18.93
C LYS A 101 5.37 -2.00 18.23
N PRO A 102 5.83 -0.97 18.96
CA PRO A 102 6.81 -0.01 18.45
C PRO A 102 8.01 -0.71 17.80
N GLY A 103 8.56 -0.13 16.74
CA GLY A 103 9.68 -0.67 15.99
C GLY A 103 9.37 -1.87 15.10
N MET A 104 8.14 -2.41 15.10
CA MET A 104 7.74 -3.51 14.23
C MET A 104 7.72 -3.06 12.77
N LYS A 105 8.29 -3.88 11.87
CA LYS A 105 8.14 -3.73 10.41
C LYS A 105 6.74 -4.16 10.01
N LEU A 106 5.90 -3.22 9.61
CA LEU A 106 4.48 -3.51 9.38
C LEU A 106 4.13 -3.72 7.91
N VAL A 107 4.53 -2.77 7.07
CA VAL A 107 4.25 -2.76 5.63
C VAL A 107 5.52 -2.48 4.86
N GLN A 108 5.48 -2.65 3.53
CA GLN A 108 6.54 -2.21 2.64
C GLN A 108 5.99 -1.23 1.60
N GLY A 109 6.79 -0.22 1.26
CA GLY A 109 6.44 0.76 0.24
C GLY A 109 7.31 0.60 -1.00
N LEU A 110 6.72 0.59 -2.19
CA LEU A 110 7.39 0.59 -3.48
C LEU A 110 7.14 1.93 -4.18
N VAL A 111 8.20 2.55 -4.67
CA VAL A 111 8.08 3.72 -5.55
C VAL A 111 7.88 3.22 -6.97
N MET A 112 6.73 3.52 -7.56
CA MET A 112 6.32 3.02 -8.87
C MET A 112 6.07 4.17 -9.84
N PRO A 113 6.51 4.07 -11.11
CA PRO A 113 6.16 5.03 -12.15
C PRO A 113 4.65 5.04 -12.39
N ILE A 114 4.08 6.23 -12.59
CA ILE A 114 2.65 6.43 -12.85
C ILE A 114 2.49 7.12 -14.20
N VAL A 115 1.55 6.62 -15.00
CA VAL A 115 1.11 7.28 -16.21
C VAL A 115 -0.12 8.12 -15.89
N TYR A 116 -0.01 9.43 -16.01
CA TYR A 116 -1.15 10.34 -15.84
C TYR A 116 -1.95 10.39 -17.13
N VAL A 117 -3.02 9.60 -17.19
CA VAL A 117 -3.89 9.55 -18.36
C VAL A 117 -5.00 10.60 -18.24
N GLY A 118 -5.33 11.26 -19.34
CA GLY A 118 -6.57 12.01 -19.46
C GLY A 118 -7.76 11.03 -19.56
N VAL A 119 -8.91 11.44 -19.07
CA VAL A 119 -10.16 10.68 -19.23
C VAL A 119 -11.00 11.40 -20.27
N GLU A 120 -11.34 10.69 -21.37
CA GLU A 120 -12.27 11.12 -22.40
C GLU A 120 -13.53 10.27 -22.28
N VAL A 121 -14.70 10.92 -22.27
CA VAL A 121 -15.98 10.25 -22.21
C VAL A 121 -16.54 10.18 -23.62
N LEU A 122 -16.68 8.97 -24.15
CA LEU A 122 -17.30 8.71 -25.46
C LEU A 122 -18.81 8.50 -25.29
N GLU A 123 -19.57 8.71 -26.39
CA GLU A 123 -21.02 8.64 -26.34
C GLU A 123 -21.55 7.20 -26.48
N SER A 124 -20.73 6.29 -27.04
CA SER A 124 -21.16 4.92 -27.30
C SER A 124 -20.07 3.88 -27.05
N GLU A 125 -20.48 2.67 -26.71
CA GLU A 125 -19.59 1.52 -26.58
C GLU A 125 -18.93 1.15 -27.94
N ALA A 126 -19.62 1.38 -29.06
CA ALA A 126 -19.07 1.13 -30.39
C ALA A 126 -17.90 2.06 -30.76
N GLU A 127 -17.88 3.28 -30.24
CA GLU A 127 -16.73 4.20 -30.37
C GLU A 127 -15.55 3.72 -29.54
N LEU A 128 -15.81 3.19 -28.33
CA LEU A 128 -14.76 2.70 -27.42
C LEU A 128 -14.14 1.40 -27.92
N PHE A 129 -14.96 0.48 -28.46
CA PHE A 129 -14.53 -0.83 -28.94
C PHE A 129 -14.96 -1.05 -30.40
N PRO A 130 -14.28 -0.41 -31.39
CA PRO A 130 -14.65 -0.55 -32.78
C PRO A 130 -14.44 -1.96 -33.35
N GLN A 131 -13.72 -2.82 -32.62
CA GLN A 131 -13.49 -4.21 -33.01
C GLN A 131 -13.68 -5.11 -31.77
N SER A 132 -14.36 -6.25 -31.97
CA SER A 132 -14.46 -7.29 -30.95
C SER A 132 -13.12 -8.02 -30.77
N THR A 133 -12.82 -8.42 -29.54
CA THR A 133 -11.68 -9.28 -29.21
C THR A 133 -12.18 -10.70 -28.97
N GLU A 134 -11.28 -11.70 -29.03
CA GLU A 134 -11.59 -13.10 -28.69
C GLU A 134 -12.17 -13.23 -27.28
N ARG A 135 -11.69 -12.41 -26.33
CA ARG A 135 -12.19 -12.39 -24.95
C ARG A 135 -13.55 -11.71 -24.82
N GLY A 136 -13.85 -10.69 -25.62
CA GLY A 136 -15.07 -9.88 -25.52
C GLY A 136 -15.29 -9.38 -24.10
N VAL A 137 -16.51 -9.55 -23.60
CA VAL A 137 -16.93 -9.20 -22.22
C VAL A 137 -16.62 -10.30 -21.18
N GLY A 138 -15.91 -11.33 -21.56
CA GLY A 138 -15.59 -12.47 -20.69
C GLY A 138 -14.74 -12.07 -19.49
N GLY A 139 -15.17 -12.45 -18.28
CA GLY A 139 -14.48 -12.23 -17.02
C GLY A 139 -14.93 -13.24 -15.95
N PHE A 140 -14.40 -13.12 -14.74
CA PHE A 140 -14.84 -13.89 -13.56
C PHE A 140 -14.90 -15.42 -13.77
N GLY A 141 -13.90 -16.00 -14.46
CA GLY A 141 -13.83 -17.42 -14.76
C GLY A 141 -14.44 -17.84 -16.09
N SER A 142 -14.83 -16.91 -16.97
CA SER A 142 -15.38 -17.23 -18.31
C SER A 142 -14.44 -18.03 -19.24
N THR A 143 -13.13 -18.11 -18.90
CA THR A 143 -12.12 -18.84 -19.66
C THR A 143 -11.82 -20.24 -19.08
N GLY A 144 -12.64 -20.72 -18.14
CA GLY A 144 -12.50 -22.03 -17.49
C GLY A 144 -11.82 -21.97 -16.12
N GLU A 145 -12.02 -22.99 -15.31
CA GLU A 145 -11.29 -23.26 -14.07
C GLU A 145 -10.03 -24.08 -14.37
#